data_d28287871cba735b9ce8677cd54866ae
#
_entry.id   d28287871cba735b9ce8677cd54866ae
#
_cell.length_a   1.000
_cell.length_b   1.000
_cell.length_c   1.000
_cell.angle_alpha   90.00
_cell.angle_beta   90.00
_cell.angle_gamma   90.00
#
_symmetry.space_group_name_H-M   'P 1'
#
loop_
_entity.id
_entity.type
_entity.pdbx_description
1 polymer ?
#
loop_
_entity_poly.entity_id
_entity_poly.type
_entity_poly.pdbx_seq_one_letter_code
_entity_poly.pdbx_strand_id
1 'polypeptide(L)'
;WKTWTGCVLGIAGAGGIESGMAVGMQNTGSAEATENDDLPEIAESGDERLSTLSGKIRVLLMDSGYQSYYHSSVTLNLNGADYEYTPDSPELSQGELVLGGGEAGITITSIERQESPPVYYGTLEIQNTPQGLLLINELPLETYLEGVVPSEMPASYEGQALMAQAVCARTYAVCQMEEGSLQEEYGADVDDSVNFQVYGNIAPTDKTSQAVRETSGQIMCQDGKPVTAYYFSTSSGRTSTDEIWGGTSSSYLKSVECEFDQNAPWSSWKVTIPWTVLEERTRNLTGSESLESIQVVKKSESGAVTGLQITTEKEAVQLEGEYEIREFLSPQGQTITEKDGSTVTGGSLLPSSYFQLKANKGGCVEITGGGFGHGVGMSQTAANEMAKEGYSWQEILEYFFRDITLDRYE
;
A
#
# COMPACT_ATOMS: atom_id res chain seq x y z
N TRP A 1 -13.10 3.21 12.69
CA TRP A 1 -13.06 3.67 11.30
C TRP A 1 -11.85 3.02 10.64
N LYS A 2 -12.05 2.00 9.79
CA LYS A 2 -10.95 1.42 9.02
C LYS A 2 -10.79 2.24 7.74
N THR A 3 -9.85 3.16 7.73
CA THR A 3 -9.43 3.86 6.52
C THR A 3 -8.45 2.98 5.75
N TRP A 4 -8.77 2.70 4.50
CA TRP A 4 -7.92 1.93 3.58
C TRP A 4 -7.22 2.87 2.61
N THR A 5 -5.90 2.92 2.64
CA THR A 5 -5.11 3.73 1.72
C THR A 5 -4.14 2.95 0.85
N GLY A 6 -3.72 1.78 1.27
CA GLY A 6 -2.77 0.99 0.49
C GLY A 6 -3.43 0.15 -0.61
N CYS A 7 -2.88 0.16 -1.80
CA CYS A 7 -3.18 -0.79 -2.85
C CYS A 7 -2.09 -1.86 -2.86
N VAL A 8 -2.38 -3.01 -2.28
CA VAL A 8 -1.47 -4.15 -2.48
C VAL A 8 -1.53 -4.52 -3.95
N LEU A 9 -0.45 -4.22 -4.68
CA LEU A 9 -0.18 -4.90 -5.94
C LEU A 9 0.04 -6.37 -5.61
N GLY A 10 -1.03 -7.15 -5.70
CA GLY A 10 -0.93 -8.61 -5.78
C GLY A 10 -0.25 -8.94 -7.10
N ILE A 11 1.08 -8.84 -7.13
CA ILE A 11 1.86 -9.43 -8.22
C ILE A 11 1.82 -10.92 -7.96
N ALA A 12 0.86 -11.60 -8.57
CA ALA A 12 0.94 -13.03 -8.76
C ALA A 12 2.17 -13.27 -9.63
N GLY A 13 3.23 -13.79 -9.03
CA GLY A 13 4.45 -14.15 -9.72
C GLY A 13 4.14 -15.18 -10.80
N ALA A 14 4.20 -14.80 -12.06
CA ALA A 14 4.32 -15.70 -13.17
C ALA A 14 5.75 -16.23 -13.19
N GLY A 15 5.99 -17.33 -12.52
CA GLY A 15 7.21 -18.13 -12.66
C GLY A 15 7.28 -18.75 -14.05
N GLY A 16 8.17 -18.26 -14.88
CA GLY A 16 8.58 -18.88 -16.10
C GLY A 16 10.10 -18.81 -16.19
N ILE A 17 10.77 -19.84 -15.69
CA ILE A 17 12.22 -19.99 -15.87
C ILE A 17 12.43 -20.84 -17.11
N GLU A 18 13.03 -20.29 -18.14
CA GLU A 18 13.78 -21.09 -19.12
C GLU A 18 15.25 -20.69 -19.10
N SER A 19 16.04 -21.68 -18.79
CA SER A 19 17.49 -21.67 -18.77
C SER A 19 18.08 -21.55 -20.17
N GLY A 20 18.91 -20.55 -20.39
CA GLY A 20 19.76 -20.43 -21.57
C GLY A 20 21.24 -20.33 -21.16
N MET A 21 22.04 -21.26 -21.66
CA MET A 21 23.44 -21.50 -21.37
C MET A 21 24.35 -20.30 -21.60
N ALA A 22 25.32 -20.16 -20.68
CA ALA A 22 26.49 -19.31 -20.81
C ALA A 22 27.50 -19.92 -21.80
N VAL A 23 28.05 -19.11 -22.69
CA VAL A 23 29.32 -19.37 -23.37
C VAL A 23 30.27 -18.29 -22.93
N GLY A 24 31.33 -18.72 -22.28
CA GLY A 24 32.42 -17.86 -21.83
C GLY A 24 33.35 -17.43 -22.97
N MET A 25 33.92 -16.24 -22.87
CA MET A 25 35.18 -15.90 -23.44
C MET A 25 36.02 -15.08 -22.48
N GLN A 26 37.13 -15.67 -22.08
CA GLN A 26 38.22 -15.00 -21.40
C GLN A 26 38.90 -14.03 -22.38
N ASN A 27 39.27 -12.87 -21.91
CA ASN A 27 40.41 -12.17 -22.48
C ASN A 27 41.23 -11.48 -21.38
N THR A 28 42.46 -11.87 -21.31
CA THR A 28 43.53 -11.36 -20.46
C THR A 28 44.15 -10.12 -21.09
N GLY A 29 44.37 -9.07 -20.34
CA GLY A 29 45.14 -7.90 -20.73
C GLY A 29 45.53 -7.06 -19.53
N SER A 30 46.76 -7.27 -19.06
CA SER A 30 47.45 -6.43 -18.10
C SER A 30 47.88 -5.10 -18.73
N ALA A 31 47.65 -3.99 -18.03
CA ALA A 31 48.41 -2.75 -18.24
C ALA A 31 48.52 -1.97 -16.92
N GLU A 32 49.73 -1.45 -16.75
CA GLU A 32 50.36 -0.89 -15.57
C GLU A 32 49.69 0.37 -14.99
N ALA A 33 49.97 0.55 -13.71
CA ALA A 33 49.65 1.73 -12.92
C ALA A 33 50.44 2.97 -13.36
N THR A 34 49.76 4.11 -13.42
CA THR A 34 50.39 5.42 -13.25
C THR A 34 49.60 6.19 -12.20
N GLU A 35 50.31 6.47 -11.10
CA GLU A 35 49.89 7.42 -10.05
C GLU A 35 49.67 8.80 -10.69
N ASN A 36 48.57 9.45 -10.38
CA ASN A 36 48.49 10.89 -10.26
C ASN A 36 47.43 11.29 -9.24
N ASP A 37 47.90 11.97 -8.23
CA ASP A 37 47.14 12.72 -7.23
C ASP A 37 46.24 13.75 -7.92
N ASP A 38 44.98 13.75 -7.56
CA ASP A 38 44.04 14.84 -7.34
C ASP A 38 42.62 14.25 -7.30
N LEU A 39 42.27 13.71 -6.13
CA LEU A 39 40.86 13.42 -5.84
C LEU A 39 40.19 14.74 -5.40
N PRO A 40 39.14 15.20 -6.07
CA PRO A 40 38.30 16.25 -5.52
C PRO A 40 37.62 15.72 -4.25
N GLU A 41 37.55 16.54 -3.21
CA GLU A 41 36.82 16.32 -1.98
C GLU A 41 35.43 15.72 -2.29
N ILE A 42 35.19 14.52 -1.76
CA ILE A 42 33.88 13.88 -1.80
C ILE A 42 32.95 14.79 -1.00
N ALA A 43 32.01 15.41 -1.69
CA ALA A 43 30.91 16.15 -1.07
C ALA A 43 30.26 15.23 -0.02
N GLU A 44 30.10 15.75 1.19
CA GLU A 44 29.41 15.12 2.30
C GLU A 44 28.11 14.49 1.82
N SER A 45 27.93 13.23 2.20
CA SER A 45 26.81 12.39 1.82
C SER A 45 25.47 13.11 2.02
N GLY A 46 24.60 13.07 1.01
CA GLY A 46 23.27 13.71 1.05
C GLY A 46 22.34 13.22 2.17
N ASP A 47 22.79 12.26 2.95
CA ASP A 47 22.05 11.60 4.03
C ASP A 47 21.90 12.47 5.29
N GLU A 48 22.90 13.29 5.66
CA GLU A 48 22.79 14.20 6.79
C GLU A 48 21.80 15.38 6.54
N ARG A 49 21.56 15.74 5.27
CA ARG A 49 20.59 16.79 4.93
C ARG A 49 19.14 16.32 5.04
N LEU A 50 18.86 15.05 4.74
CA LEU A 50 17.51 14.48 4.84
C LEU A 50 17.08 14.32 6.31
N SER A 51 17.99 13.97 7.19
CA SER A 51 17.71 13.76 8.62
C SER A 51 17.35 15.03 9.40
N THR A 52 17.62 16.23 8.84
CA THR A 52 17.37 17.50 9.50
C THR A 52 16.11 18.24 9.05
N LEU A 53 15.42 17.76 8.00
CA LEU A 53 14.34 18.49 7.34
C LEU A 53 12.94 17.90 7.58
N SER A 54 12.80 16.78 8.27
CA SER A 54 11.48 16.22 8.55
C SER A 54 11.40 15.60 9.95
N GLY A 55 10.21 15.70 10.54
CA GLY A 55 9.90 15.01 11.78
C GLY A 55 10.16 13.51 11.66
N LYS A 56 10.26 12.82 12.80
CA LYS A 56 10.33 11.37 12.84
C LYS A 56 8.92 10.79 12.80
N ILE A 57 8.79 9.63 12.15
CA ILE A 57 7.58 8.82 12.14
C ILE A 57 7.81 7.52 12.91
N ARG A 58 6.79 7.03 13.58
CA ARG A 58 6.78 5.79 14.35
C ARG A 58 5.87 4.78 13.70
N VAL A 59 6.43 3.69 13.19
CA VAL A 59 5.74 2.66 12.41
C VAL A 59 5.59 1.39 13.24
N LEU A 60 4.36 0.98 13.50
CA LEU A 60 4.05 -0.28 14.17
C LEU A 60 4.15 -1.43 13.17
N LEU A 61 5.07 -2.37 13.42
CA LEU A 61 5.35 -3.48 12.50
C LEU A 61 4.44 -4.68 12.81
N MET A 62 3.71 -5.14 11.81
CA MET A 62 2.85 -6.31 11.91
C MET A 62 3.62 -7.62 11.65
N ASP A 63 2.99 -8.73 12.02
CA ASP A 63 3.49 -10.07 11.71
C ASP A 63 3.58 -10.33 10.19
N SER A 64 4.17 -11.44 9.77
CA SER A 64 4.33 -11.79 8.35
C SER A 64 3.01 -11.89 7.60
N GLY A 65 1.93 -12.18 8.29
CA GLY A 65 0.58 -12.32 7.70
C GLY A 65 -0.26 -11.04 7.74
N TYR A 66 0.24 -9.95 8.29
CA TYR A 66 -0.53 -8.72 8.57
C TYR A 66 -1.82 -9.00 9.37
N GLN A 67 -1.75 -9.94 10.33
CA GLN A 67 -2.90 -10.34 11.15
C GLN A 67 -2.79 -9.84 12.59
N SER A 68 -1.58 -9.56 13.08
CA SER A 68 -1.32 -9.19 14.47
C SER A 68 -0.22 -8.15 14.57
N TYR A 69 -0.38 -7.22 15.52
CA TYR A 69 0.70 -6.35 15.99
C TYR A 69 1.62 -7.04 17.00
N TYR A 70 1.18 -8.18 17.58
CA TYR A 70 1.91 -8.87 18.64
C TYR A 70 2.72 -10.04 18.07
N HIS A 71 4.00 -10.09 18.45
CA HIS A 71 4.94 -11.14 18.08
C HIS A 71 5.24 -12.02 19.28
N SER A 72 5.28 -13.34 19.10
CA SER A 72 5.68 -14.28 20.16
C SER A 72 7.18 -14.26 20.41
N SER A 73 7.96 -13.97 19.37
CA SER A 73 9.43 -13.77 19.40
C SER A 73 9.85 -12.92 18.23
N VAL A 74 11.02 -12.32 18.34
CA VAL A 74 11.64 -11.51 17.29
C VAL A 74 13.06 -12.01 17.06
N THR A 75 13.38 -12.41 15.84
CA THR A 75 14.75 -12.67 15.41
C THR A 75 15.19 -11.59 14.43
N LEU A 76 16.40 -11.10 14.62
CA LEU A 76 16.94 -10.02 13.81
C LEU A 76 18.46 -10.13 13.65
N ASN A 77 18.99 -9.55 12.56
CA ASN A 77 20.41 -9.34 12.36
C ASN A 77 20.73 -7.85 12.53
N LEU A 78 21.70 -7.56 13.40
CA LEU A 78 22.21 -6.22 13.64
C LEU A 78 23.74 -6.25 13.55
N ASN A 79 24.31 -5.48 12.62
CA ASN A 79 25.74 -5.39 12.36
C ASN A 79 26.42 -6.77 12.14
N GLY A 80 25.71 -7.71 11.48
CA GLY A 80 26.20 -9.04 11.17
C GLY A 80 26.10 -10.06 12.32
N ALA A 81 25.52 -9.69 13.46
CA ALA A 81 25.23 -10.59 14.57
C ALA A 81 23.72 -10.87 14.66
N ASP A 82 23.36 -12.12 14.90
CA ASP A 82 21.97 -12.55 15.06
C ASP A 82 21.56 -12.46 16.54
N TYR A 83 20.36 -11.96 16.76
CA TYR A 83 19.74 -11.83 18.08
C TYR A 83 18.34 -12.42 18.06
N GLU A 84 17.93 -12.98 19.19
CA GLU A 84 16.56 -13.45 19.42
C GLU A 84 16.03 -12.85 20.71
N TYR A 85 14.83 -12.27 20.65
CA TYR A 85 14.13 -11.71 21.79
C TYR A 85 12.78 -12.40 21.97
N THR A 86 12.46 -12.72 23.21
CA THR A 86 11.18 -13.26 23.66
C THR A 86 10.67 -12.42 24.83
N PRO A 87 9.41 -12.53 25.25
CA PRO A 87 8.92 -11.84 26.45
C PRO A 87 9.74 -12.12 27.72
N ASP A 88 10.45 -13.26 27.76
CA ASP A 88 11.28 -13.67 28.91
C ASP A 88 12.76 -13.22 28.79
N SER A 89 13.12 -12.50 27.73
CA SER A 89 14.49 -12.03 27.52
C SER A 89 14.90 -11.04 28.60
N PRO A 90 16.09 -11.19 29.23
CA PRO A 90 16.56 -10.32 30.31
C PRO A 90 16.61 -8.83 29.92
N GLU A 91 16.92 -8.53 28.66
CA GLU A 91 16.99 -7.18 28.09
C GLU A 91 15.64 -6.46 28.12
N LEU A 92 14.54 -7.22 28.09
CA LEU A 92 13.17 -6.72 28.15
C LEU A 92 12.57 -6.68 29.56
N SER A 93 13.39 -6.94 30.58
CA SER A 93 12.93 -6.95 32.00
C SER A 93 12.44 -5.60 32.51
N GLN A 94 12.81 -4.49 31.84
CA GLN A 94 12.34 -3.13 32.15
C GLN A 94 11.13 -2.72 31.29
N GLY A 95 10.63 -3.61 30.41
CA GLY A 95 9.46 -3.41 29.57
C GLY A 95 9.77 -3.03 28.12
N GLU A 96 10.95 -2.44 27.87
CA GLU A 96 11.32 -2.03 26.49
C GLU A 96 12.83 -2.18 26.23
N LEU A 97 13.18 -2.31 24.96
CA LEU A 97 14.52 -2.31 24.42
C LEU A 97 14.56 -1.49 23.13
N VAL A 98 15.49 -0.55 23.01
CA VAL A 98 15.68 0.25 21.80
C VAL A 98 17.02 -0.09 21.15
N LEU A 99 16.98 -0.49 19.87
CA LEU A 99 18.13 -0.86 19.05
C LEU A 99 18.33 0.17 17.95
N GLY A 100 19.56 0.63 17.76
CA GLY A 100 19.92 1.55 16.67
C GLY A 100 20.43 0.78 15.45
N GLY A 101 19.83 0.98 14.27
CA GLY A 101 20.20 0.29 13.03
C GLY A 101 21.51 0.78 12.40
N GLY A 102 21.97 1.98 12.74
CA GLY A 102 23.10 2.62 12.05
C GLY A 102 22.88 2.72 10.53
N GLU A 103 23.98 2.75 9.78
CA GLU A 103 23.92 2.83 8.31
C GLU A 103 23.46 1.51 7.65
N ALA A 104 23.70 0.37 8.29
CA ALA A 104 23.35 -0.95 7.75
C ALA A 104 21.87 -1.32 7.94
N GLY A 105 21.16 -0.62 8.84
CA GLY A 105 19.81 -0.96 9.25
C GLY A 105 19.73 -2.20 10.14
N ILE A 106 18.52 -2.60 10.47
CA ILE A 106 18.18 -3.80 11.24
C ILE A 106 17.39 -4.74 10.33
N THR A 107 17.91 -5.92 10.04
CA THR A 107 17.18 -6.95 9.30
C THR A 107 16.35 -7.76 10.27
N ILE A 108 15.01 -7.70 10.17
CA ILE A 108 14.13 -8.53 11.02
C ILE A 108 13.85 -9.85 10.30
N THR A 109 14.52 -10.92 10.72
CA THR A 109 14.45 -12.23 10.07
C THR A 109 13.20 -13.04 10.44
N SER A 110 12.48 -12.65 11.50
CA SER A 110 11.20 -13.25 11.90
C SER A 110 10.00 -12.66 11.16
N ILE A 111 10.19 -11.60 10.36
CA ILE A 111 9.14 -11.01 9.54
C ILE A 111 9.44 -11.30 8.08
N GLU A 112 8.50 -11.94 7.39
CA GLU A 112 8.55 -12.15 5.94
C GLU A 112 7.82 -11.01 5.23
N ARG A 113 8.43 -10.49 4.16
CA ARG A 113 7.85 -9.54 3.21
C ARG A 113 8.10 -10.06 1.80
N GLN A 114 7.58 -9.40 0.79
CA GLN A 114 7.52 -9.93 -0.58
C GLN A 114 8.90 -10.35 -1.15
N GLU A 115 9.96 -9.59 -0.92
CA GLU A 115 11.26 -9.86 -1.55
C GLU A 115 12.29 -10.56 -0.66
N SER A 116 12.27 -10.34 0.67
CA SER A 116 13.18 -10.98 1.64
C SER A 116 12.84 -10.50 3.06
N PRO A 117 13.56 -10.96 4.09
CA PRO A 117 13.46 -10.32 5.38
C PRO A 117 13.72 -8.80 5.25
N PRO A 118 12.83 -7.95 5.77
CA PRO A 118 12.93 -6.51 5.58
C PRO A 118 14.08 -5.90 6.38
N VAL A 119 14.67 -4.83 5.84
CA VAL A 119 15.68 -4.02 6.52
C VAL A 119 15.07 -2.70 6.93
N TYR A 120 15.12 -2.39 8.22
CA TYR A 120 14.57 -1.17 8.80
C TYR A 120 15.69 -0.24 9.27
N TYR A 121 15.67 1.01 8.80
CA TYR A 121 16.60 2.05 9.20
C TYR A 121 16.09 2.81 10.43
N GLY A 122 16.95 3.63 11.05
CA GLY A 122 16.61 4.35 12.27
C GLY A 122 16.74 3.49 13.52
N THR A 123 15.74 3.50 14.39
CA THR A 123 15.71 2.70 15.61
C THR A 123 14.54 1.72 15.60
N LEU A 124 14.74 0.57 16.22
CA LEU A 124 13.71 -0.42 16.50
C LEU A 124 13.48 -0.46 18.01
N GLU A 125 12.31 -0.13 18.44
CA GLU A 125 11.82 -0.29 19.79
C GLU A 125 11.07 -1.62 19.90
N ILE A 126 11.43 -2.45 20.86
CA ILE A 126 10.79 -3.72 21.19
C ILE A 126 10.14 -3.54 22.56
N GLN A 127 8.83 -3.51 22.62
CA GLN A 127 8.05 -3.38 23.86
C GLN A 127 7.54 -4.76 24.29
N ASN A 128 7.74 -5.09 25.59
CA ASN A 128 7.22 -6.32 26.19
C ASN A 128 5.84 -6.03 26.80
N THR A 129 4.80 -6.65 26.25
CA THR A 129 3.42 -6.50 26.69
C THR A 129 2.83 -7.83 27.15
N PRO A 130 1.69 -7.83 27.89
CA PRO A 130 1.00 -9.08 28.26
C PRO A 130 0.53 -9.92 27.07
N GLN A 131 0.37 -9.31 25.86
CA GLN A 131 -0.10 -9.98 24.65
C GLN A 131 1.06 -10.52 23.79
N GLY A 132 2.30 -10.08 24.03
CA GLY A 132 3.48 -10.39 23.25
C GLY A 132 4.36 -9.17 23.03
N LEU A 133 5.33 -9.28 22.14
CA LEU A 133 6.22 -8.18 21.79
C LEU A 133 5.57 -7.28 20.73
N LEU A 134 5.60 -5.96 20.95
CA LEU A 134 5.32 -4.94 19.93
C LEU A 134 6.63 -4.43 19.34
N LEU A 135 6.63 -4.18 18.05
CA LEU A 135 7.78 -3.65 17.32
C LEU A 135 7.43 -2.30 16.73
N ILE A 136 8.19 -1.26 17.08
CA ILE A 136 8.00 0.08 16.55
C ILE A 136 9.32 0.55 15.91
N ASN A 137 9.26 0.85 14.62
CA ASN A 137 10.38 1.42 13.89
C ASN A 137 10.25 2.95 13.90
N GLU A 138 11.19 3.66 14.51
CA GLU A 138 11.24 5.13 14.51
C GLU A 138 12.36 5.61 13.61
N LEU A 139 12.03 6.46 12.63
CA LEU A 139 12.97 6.94 11.63
C LEU A 139 12.54 8.32 11.06
N PRO A 140 13.43 9.06 10.36
CA PRO A 140 13.04 10.26 9.63
C PRO A 140 11.99 9.96 8.58
N LEU A 141 11.02 10.86 8.39
CA LEU A 141 9.91 10.71 7.44
C LEU A 141 10.41 10.43 6.01
N GLU A 142 11.45 11.12 5.54
CA GLU A 142 11.98 10.90 4.19
C GLU A 142 12.57 9.48 4.03
N THR A 143 13.23 8.94 5.05
CA THR A 143 13.75 7.56 5.06
C THR A 143 12.59 6.54 5.06
N TYR A 144 11.51 6.81 5.80
CA TYR A 144 10.28 6.02 5.75
C TYR A 144 9.70 5.94 4.34
N LEU A 145 9.64 7.09 3.64
CA LEU A 145 9.12 7.16 2.28
C LEU A 145 9.96 6.38 1.25
N GLU A 146 11.27 6.25 1.48
CA GLU A 146 12.10 5.37 0.64
C GLU A 146 11.68 3.88 0.75
N GLY A 147 11.11 3.47 1.87
CA GLY A 147 10.51 2.14 2.06
C GLY A 147 9.05 2.02 1.61
N VAL A 148 8.30 3.13 1.56
CA VAL A 148 6.90 3.16 1.14
C VAL A 148 6.78 3.21 -0.39
N VAL A 149 7.45 4.14 -1.06
CA VAL A 149 7.27 4.37 -2.50
C VAL A 149 7.48 3.09 -3.32
N PRO A 150 8.55 2.29 -3.15
CA PRO A 150 8.72 1.04 -3.89
C PRO A 150 7.72 -0.03 -3.51
N SER A 151 7.22 0.00 -2.27
CA SER A 151 6.21 -0.96 -1.77
C SER A 151 4.81 -0.68 -2.31
N GLU A 152 4.52 0.57 -2.69
CA GLU A 152 3.22 1.02 -3.19
C GLU A 152 3.16 1.12 -4.71
N MET A 153 4.26 1.49 -5.38
CA MET A 153 4.29 1.74 -6.82
C MET A 153 5.50 1.06 -7.46
N PRO A 154 5.33 0.34 -8.60
CA PRO A 154 6.45 -0.32 -9.27
C PRO A 154 7.58 0.65 -9.62
N ALA A 155 8.83 0.30 -9.31
CA ALA A 155 10.02 1.09 -9.66
C ALA A 155 10.19 1.28 -11.19
N SER A 156 9.51 0.46 -12.01
CA SER A 156 9.47 0.59 -13.47
C SER A 156 8.63 1.77 -13.95
N TYR A 157 7.77 2.35 -13.11
CA TYR A 157 6.95 3.51 -13.46
C TYR A 157 7.81 4.74 -13.74
N GLU A 158 7.25 5.72 -14.45
CA GLU A 158 7.96 6.95 -14.82
C GLU A 158 8.33 7.79 -13.59
N GLY A 159 9.47 8.53 -13.66
CA GLY A 159 9.97 9.33 -12.54
C GLY A 159 8.94 10.34 -12.01
N GLN A 160 8.19 11.00 -12.90
CA GLN A 160 7.16 11.96 -12.51
C GLN A 160 6.01 11.29 -11.75
N ALA A 161 5.64 10.05 -12.09
CA ALA A 161 4.63 9.28 -11.35
C ALA A 161 5.14 8.88 -9.96
N LEU A 162 6.41 8.44 -9.85
CA LEU A 162 7.04 8.13 -8.57
C LEU A 162 7.17 9.37 -7.67
N MET A 163 7.46 10.54 -8.25
CA MET A 163 7.46 11.82 -7.53
C MET A 163 6.06 12.18 -7.01
N ALA A 164 5.02 12.04 -7.84
CA ALA A 164 3.63 12.25 -7.41
C ALA A 164 3.24 11.29 -6.27
N GLN A 165 3.64 10.02 -6.37
CA GLN A 165 3.43 9.03 -5.30
C GLN A 165 4.15 9.42 -4.01
N ALA A 166 5.41 9.89 -4.10
CA ALA A 166 6.16 10.32 -2.93
C ALA A 166 5.49 11.50 -2.21
N VAL A 167 4.95 12.47 -2.95
CA VAL A 167 4.21 13.61 -2.38
C VAL A 167 2.88 13.13 -1.76
N CYS A 168 2.13 12.26 -2.43
CA CYS A 168 0.91 11.67 -1.84
C CYS A 168 1.23 10.93 -0.54
N ALA A 169 2.22 10.05 -0.56
CA ALA A 169 2.60 9.25 0.61
C ALA A 169 3.07 10.11 1.77
N ARG A 170 3.87 11.15 1.50
CA ARG A 170 4.33 12.11 2.52
C ARG A 170 3.17 12.88 3.12
N THR A 171 2.28 13.41 2.28
CA THR A 171 1.11 14.16 2.73
C THR A 171 0.20 13.31 3.60
N TYR A 172 -0.04 12.06 3.18
CA TYR A 172 -0.83 11.11 3.95
C TYR A 172 -0.18 10.78 5.30
N ALA A 173 1.13 10.49 5.32
CA ALA A 173 1.85 10.20 6.55
C ALA A 173 1.78 11.37 7.54
N VAL A 174 1.97 12.61 7.06
CA VAL A 174 1.84 13.82 7.90
C VAL A 174 0.43 13.94 8.49
N CYS A 175 -0.62 13.70 7.69
CA CYS A 175 -1.98 13.66 8.22
C CYS A 175 -2.14 12.64 9.35
N GLN A 176 -1.61 11.41 9.17
CA GLN A 176 -1.74 10.36 10.18
C GLN A 176 -0.97 10.68 11.46
N MET A 177 0.20 11.31 11.33
CA MET A 177 0.97 11.82 12.48
C MET A 177 0.20 12.90 13.25
N GLU A 178 -0.54 13.79 12.56
CA GLU A 178 -1.40 14.80 13.20
C GLU A 178 -2.66 14.20 13.82
N GLU A 179 -3.27 13.18 13.20
CA GLU A 179 -4.47 12.50 13.70
C GLU A 179 -4.16 11.62 14.92
N GLY A 180 -2.99 10.98 14.97
CA GLY A 180 -2.51 10.20 16.10
C GLY A 180 -3.39 8.99 16.45
N SER A 181 -4.01 8.34 15.48
CA SER A 181 -4.99 7.27 15.71
C SER A 181 -4.45 6.03 16.44
N LEU A 182 -3.15 5.74 16.34
CA LEU A 182 -2.46 4.63 17.04
C LEU A 182 -1.65 5.09 18.25
N GLN A 183 -1.54 6.40 18.49
CA GLN A 183 -0.66 6.96 19.53
C GLN A 183 -1.09 6.56 20.94
N GLU A 184 -2.37 6.60 21.25
CA GLU A 184 -2.87 6.31 22.60
C GLU A 184 -2.67 4.83 22.98
N GLU A 185 -2.88 3.90 22.03
CA GLU A 185 -2.86 2.47 22.31
C GLU A 185 -1.47 1.86 22.12
N TYR A 186 -0.72 2.29 21.08
CA TYR A 186 0.54 1.67 20.68
C TYR A 186 1.74 2.60 20.72
N GLY A 187 1.55 3.91 20.85
CA GLY A 187 2.62 4.90 20.75
C GLY A 187 3.22 4.99 19.35
N ALA A 188 2.44 4.69 18.30
CA ALA A 188 2.83 4.73 16.90
C ALA A 188 1.93 5.67 16.09
N ASP A 189 2.42 6.14 14.94
CA ASP A 189 1.67 7.02 14.05
C ASP A 189 0.89 6.22 12.99
N VAL A 190 1.51 5.17 12.46
CA VAL A 190 0.99 4.32 11.39
C VAL A 190 1.38 2.87 11.63
N ASP A 191 0.75 1.92 10.95
CA ASP A 191 1.25 0.56 10.78
C ASP A 191 1.87 0.36 9.38
N ASP A 192 2.54 -0.78 9.17
CA ASP A 192 3.24 -1.12 7.93
C ASP A 192 2.38 -1.85 6.89
N SER A 193 1.05 -1.87 7.08
CA SER A 193 0.11 -2.58 6.24
C SER A 193 -0.75 -1.66 5.37
N VAL A 194 -1.63 -2.28 4.60
CA VAL A 194 -2.65 -1.59 3.80
C VAL A 194 -3.68 -0.78 4.62
N ASN A 195 -3.70 -0.90 5.94
CA ASN A 195 -4.53 -0.04 6.78
C ASN A 195 -4.07 1.42 6.74
N PHE A 196 -2.78 1.62 6.50
CA PHE A 196 -2.13 2.93 6.33
C PHE A 196 -1.37 2.98 5.00
N GLN A 197 -0.10 2.57 4.99
CA GLN A 197 0.74 2.51 3.79
C GLN A 197 1.64 1.29 3.87
N VAL A 198 1.76 0.53 2.78
CA VAL A 198 2.66 -0.61 2.76
C VAL A 198 4.10 -0.13 2.89
N TYR A 199 4.79 -0.59 3.92
CA TYR A 199 6.15 -0.17 4.25
C TYR A 199 7.09 -1.38 4.37
N GLY A 200 8.29 -1.26 3.79
CA GLY A 200 9.34 -2.28 3.90
C GLY A 200 9.06 -3.59 3.16
N ASN A 201 8.05 -3.63 2.27
CA ASN A 201 7.67 -4.82 1.50
C ASN A 201 8.59 -5.05 0.30
N ILE A 202 9.07 -3.99 -0.32
CA ILE A 202 9.99 -4.00 -1.46
C ILE A 202 11.16 -3.06 -1.14
N ALA A 203 12.38 -3.50 -1.46
CA ALA A 203 13.58 -2.71 -1.23
C ALA A 203 13.62 -1.44 -2.09
N PRO A 204 14.18 -0.32 -1.58
CA PRO A 204 14.40 0.89 -2.35
C PRO A 204 15.27 0.65 -3.58
N THR A 205 14.99 1.39 -4.65
CA THR A 205 15.86 1.48 -5.83
C THR A 205 16.37 2.91 -5.97
N ASP A 206 17.47 3.11 -6.73
CA ASP A 206 17.99 4.46 -7.00
C ASP A 206 16.88 5.39 -7.54
N LYS A 207 16.01 4.87 -8.40
CA LYS A 207 14.92 5.65 -9.02
C LYS A 207 13.83 6.03 -8.03
N THR A 208 13.42 5.13 -7.15
CA THR A 208 12.40 5.42 -6.13
C THR A 208 12.94 6.36 -5.07
N SER A 209 14.17 6.15 -4.60
CA SER A 209 14.85 7.05 -3.66
C SER A 209 15.09 8.44 -4.27
N GLN A 210 15.43 8.52 -5.57
CA GLN A 210 15.56 9.80 -6.26
C GLN A 210 14.23 10.57 -6.26
N ALA A 211 13.10 9.91 -6.52
CA ALA A 211 11.77 10.55 -6.52
C ALA A 211 11.43 11.13 -5.14
N VAL A 212 11.75 10.42 -4.06
CA VAL A 212 11.59 10.92 -2.68
C VAL A 212 12.45 12.16 -2.45
N ARG A 213 13.75 12.09 -2.80
CA ARG A 213 14.70 13.21 -2.59
C ARG A 213 14.33 14.45 -3.40
N GLU A 214 13.94 14.32 -4.66
CA GLU A 214 13.60 15.46 -5.54
C GLU A 214 12.30 16.16 -5.11
N THR A 215 11.44 15.47 -4.35
CA THR A 215 10.20 16.04 -3.78
C THR A 215 10.27 16.25 -2.27
N SER A 216 11.48 16.22 -1.67
CA SER A 216 11.67 16.27 -0.22
C SER A 216 10.92 17.44 0.43
N GLY A 217 10.18 17.14 1.50
CA GLY A 217 9.36 18.08 2.26
C GLY A 217 8.09 18.55 1.54
N GLN A 218 7.86 18.23 0.25
CA GLN A 218 6.66 18.70 -0.46
C GLN A 218 5.42 17.92 0.01
N ILE A 219 4.40 18.66 0.46
CA ILE A 219 3.07 18.13 0.85
C ILE A 219 1.96 18.92 0.16
N MET A 220 0.79 18.30 0.04
CA MET A 220 -0.43 18.96 -0.43
C MET A 220 -1.23 19.48 0.75
N CYS A 221 -1.61 20.76 0.68
CA CYS A 221 -2.44 21.41 1.69
C CYS A 221 -3.71 22.00 1.07
N GLN A 222 -4.75 22.12 1.90
CA GLN A 222 -5.91 22.98 1.64
C GLN A 222 -6.16 23.84 2.88
N ASP A 223 -6.32 25.14 2.67
CA ASP A 223 -6.48 26.13 3.75
C ASP A 223 -5.37 26.05 4.83
N GLY A 224 -4.12 25.75 4.38
CA GLY A 224 -2.94 25.65 5.24
C GLY A 224 -2.88 24.38 6.10
N LYS A 225 -3.68 23.37 5.81
CA LYS A 225 -3.66 22.06 6.47
C LYS A 225 -3.35 20.95 5.49
N PRO A 226 -2.56 19.93 5.87
CA PRO A 226 -2.34 18.78 5.04
C PRO A 226 -3.65 18.11 4.64
N VAL A 227 -3.75 17.63 3.40
CA VAL A 227 -4.91 16.89 2.91
C VAL A 227 -4.70 15.38 3.10
N THR A 228 -5.77 14.61 3.29
CA THR A 228 -5.65 13.15 3.26
C THR A 228 -5.52 12.70 1.81
N ALA A 229 -4.27 12.51 1.39
CA ALA A 229 -3.88 12.23 0.02
C ALA A 229 -4.01 10.75 -0.33
N TYR A 230 -5.24 10.27 -0.52
CA TYR A 230 -5.51 8.89 -0.91
C TYR A 230 -4.99 8.56 -2.31
N TYR A 231 -4.61 7.31 -2.52
CA TYR A 231 -4.21 6.76 -3.82
C TYR A 231 -4.59 5.28 -3.93
N PHE A 232 -4.69 4.80 -5.16
CA PHE A 232 -5.09 3.42 -5.46
C PHE A 232 -4.51 3.00 -6.82
N SER A 233 -4.55 1.70 -7.13
CA SER A 233 -3.86 1.17 -8.31
C SER A 233 -4.42 1.68 -9.64
N THR A 234 -5.70 1.37 -9.95
CA THR A 234 -6.27 1.58 -11.29
C THR A 234 -7.72 2.01 -11.19
N SER A 235 -8.12 3.07 -11.89
CA SER A 235 -9.52 3.48 -11.93
C SER A 235 -10.36 2.64 -12.90
N SER A 236 -11.67 2.71 -12.72
CA SER A 236 -12.65 2.15 -13.67
C SER A 236 -13.00 3.09 -14.81
N GLY A 237 -12.20 4.14 -15.04
CA GLY A 237 -12.45 5.24 -15.97
C GLY A 237 -12.91 6.53 -15.29
N ARG A 238 -13.10 6.49 -13.95
CA ARG A 238 -13.47 7.65 -13.13
C ARG A 238 -13.04 7.40 -11.68
N THR A 239 -12.57 8.44 -10.98
CA THR A 239 -12.30 8.37 -9.55
C THR A 239 -13.57 8.61 -8.74
N SER A 240 -13.56 8.25 -7.46
CA SER A 240 -14.60 8.50 -6.47
C SER A 240 -14.25 9.65 -5.55
N THR A 241 -15.20 10.01 -4.70
CA THR A 241 -15.01 10.87 -3.55
C THR A 241 -14.99 10.00 -2.28
N ASP A 242 -14.47 10.53 -1.18
CA ASP A 242 -14.42 9.86 0.14
C ASP A 242 -15.81 9.62 0.76
N GLU A 243 -16.89 10.18 0.20
CA GLU A 243 -18.26 9.85 0.59
C GLU A 243 -18.63 8.37 0.46
N ILE A 244 -17.87 7.57 -0.34
CA ILE A 244 -18.09 6.13 -0.45
C ILE A 244 -17.87 5.38 0.87
N TRP A 245 -17.20 6.01 1.83
CA TRP A 245 -17.00 5.51 3.18
C TRP A 245 -18.04 6.05 4.20
N GLY A 246 -19.05 6.81 3.73
CA GLY A 246 -20.19 7.22 4.54
C GLY A 246 -20.04 8.58 5.23
N GLY A 247 -19.07 9.38 4.83
CA GLY A 247 -18.85 10.75 5.32
C GLY A 247 -19.39 11.85 4.39
N THR A 248 -19.02 13.09 4.72
CA THR A 248 -19.17 14.24 3.82
C THR A 248 -17.95 14.33 2.92
N SER A 249 -18.16 14.47 1.62
CA SER A 249 -17.06 14.56 0.66
C SER A 249 -16.15 15.74 0.94
N SER A 250 -14.86 15.49 0.99
CA SER A 250 -13.80 16.51 1.06
C SER A 250 -13.81 17.36 -0.21
N SER A 251 -13.57 18.68 -0.04
CA SER A 251 -13.63 19.61 -1.17
C SER A 251 -12.54 19.37 -2.20
N TYR A 252 -11.39 18.83 -1.79
CA TYR A 252 -10.24 18.51 -2.65
C TYR A 252 -10.36 17.13 -3.33
N LEU A 253 -11.22 16.22 -2.86
CA LEU A 253 -11.46 14.91 -3.46
C LEU A 253 -12.69 14.95 -4.37
N LYS A 254 -12.52 15.44 -5.59
CA LYS A 254 -13.58 15.44 -6.61
C LYS A 254 -13.47 14.21 -7.50
N SER A 255 -14.60 13.66 -7.89
CA SER A 255 -14.62 12.64 -8.93
C SER A 255 -14.14 13.24 -10.26
N VAL A 256 -13.07 12.67 -10.83
CA VAL A 256 -12.52 13.06 -12.13
C VAL A 256 -12.63 11.92 -13.12
N GLU A 257 -12.90 12.24 -14.38
CA GLU A 257 -12.78 11.26 -15.46
C GLU A 257 -11.32 10.85 -15.59
N CYS A 258 -11.04 9.57 -15.85
CA CYS A 258 -9.69 9.04 -15.88
C CYS A 258 -9.51 8.13 -17.11
N GLU A 259 -9.24 8.76 -18.26
CA GLU A 259 -9.07 8.05 -19.53
C GLU A 259 -7.74 7.31 -19.61
N PHE A 260 -6.75 7.72 -18.82
CA PHE A 260 -5.40 7.17 -18.83
C PHE A 260 -5.34 5.68 -18.39
N ASP A 261 -6.32 5.23 -17.61
CA ASP A 261 -6.44 3.84 -17.16
C ASP A 261 -7.04 2.87 -18.18
N GLN A 262 -7.61 3.38 -19.29
CA GLN A 262 -8.41 2.54 -20.21
C GLN A 262 -7.68 1.32 -20.73
N ASN A 263 -6.38 1.38 -20.88
CA ASN A 263 -5.59 0.26 -21.42
C ASN A 263 -4.95 -0.63 -20.37
N ALA A 264 -5.12 -0.31 -19.09
CA ALA A 264 -4.60 -1.11 -17.99
C ALA A 264 -5.33 -2.46 -17.90
N PRO A 265 -4.64 -3.55 -17.52
CA PRO A 265 -5.27 -4.86 -17.33
C PRO A 265 -6.49 -4.80 -16.40
N TRP A 266 -6.36 -4.12 -15.27
CA TRP A 266 -7.41 -3.93 -14.28
C TRP A 266 -8.52 -2.94 -14.68
N SER A 267 -8.43 -2.27 -15.82
CA SER A 267 -9.50 -1.36 -16.26
C SER A 267 -10.83 -2.06 -16.51
N SER A 268 -10.79 -3.37 -16.73
CA SER A 268 -11.97 -4.25 -16.77
C SER A 268 -11.59 -5.66 -16.30
N TRP A 269 -12.45 -6.24 -15.50
CA TRP A 269 -12.25 -7.59 -14.99
C TRP A 269 -13.58 -8.33 -14.82
N LYS A 270 -13.51 -9.67 -14.77
CA LYS A 270 -14.66 -10.51 -14.48
C LYS A 270 -14.27 -11.65 -13.55
N VAL A 271 -15.22 -12.05 -12.70
CA VAL A 271 -15.09 -13.20 -11.81
C VAL A 271 -16.44 -13.88 -11.64
N THR A 272 -16.42 -15.17 -11.36
CA THR A 272 -17.61 -15.96 -11.05
C THR A 272 -17.45 -16.56 -9.67
N ILE A 273 -18.40 -16.29 -8.77
CA ILE A 273 -18.41 -16.82 -7.40
C ILE A 273 -19.52 -17.87 -7.31
N PRO A 274 -19.24 -19.11 -6.86
CA PRO A 274 -20.26 -20.12 -6.65
C PRO A 274 -21.31 -19.64 -5.64
N TRP A 275 -22.57 -19.96 -5.91
CA TRP A 275 -23.68 -19.61 -5.01
C TRP A 275 -23.49 -20.15 -3.60
N THR A 276 -22.96 -21.38 -3.47
CA THR A 276 -22.70 -22.04 -2.20
C THR A 276 -21.71 -21.30 -1.31
N VAL A 277 -20.71 -20.61 -1.91
CA VAL A 277 -19.75 -19.77 -1.17
C VAL A 277 -20.47 -18.56 -0.56
N LEU A 278 -21.39 -17.95 -1.31
CA LEU A 278 -22.16 -16.81 -0.83
C LEU A 278 -23.23 -17.22 0.18
N GLU A 279 -23.80 -18.44 0.07
CA GLU A 279 -24.67 -19.02 1.10
C GLU A 279 -23.93 -19.20 2.42
N GLU A 280 -22.70 -19.71 2.40
CA GLU A 280 -21.87 -19.86 3.60
C GLU A 280 -21.59 -18.48 4.27
N ARG A 281 -21.21 -17.49 3.46
CA ARG A 281 -20.99 -16.13 3.97
C ARG A 281 -22.27 -15.51 4.53
N THR A 282 -23.40 -15.74 3.87
CA THR A 282 -24.71 -15.28 4.34
C THR A 282 -25.07 -15.94 5.67
N ARG A 283 -24.79 -17.24 5.83
CA ARG A 283 -24.98 -17.95 7.10
C ARG A 283 -24.16 -17.33 8.24
N ASN A 284 -22.89 -17.03 7.97
CA ASN A 284 -22.02 -16.39 8.95
C ASN A 284 -22.50 -14.98 9.33
N LEU A 285 -23.07 -14.25 8.36
CA LEU A 285 -23.56 -12.90 8.56
C LEU A 285 -24.91 -12.84 9.30
N THR A 286 -25.85 -13.73 8.96
CA THR A 286 -27.27 -13.63 9.37
C THR A 286 -27.74 -14.80 10.24
N GLY A 287 -26.99 -15.90 10.28
CA GLY A 287 -27.45 -17.17 10.86
C GLY A 287 -28.56 -17.89 10.06
N SER A 288 -28.84 -17.43 8.83
CA SER A 288 -29.82 -18.09 7.93
C SER A 288 -29.17 -19.14 7.06
N GLU A 289 -29.82 -20.28 6.89
CA GLU A 289 -29.30 -21.40 6.10
C GLU A 289 -29.47 -21.19 4.58
N SER A 290 -30.33 -20.26 4.15
CA SER A 290 -30.58 -20.03 2.72
C SER A 290 -30.36 -18.60 2.30
N LEU A 291 -29.73 -18.44 1.13
CA LEU A 291 -29.61 -17.20 0.38
C LEU A 291 -30.64 -17.19 -0.75
N GLU A 292 -31.53 -16.19 -0.75
CA GLU A 292 -32.59 -16.06 -1.76
C GLU A 292 -32.18 -15.14 -2.93
N SER A 293 -31.57 -13.99 -2.63
CA SER A 293 -31.11 -13.05 -3.65
C SER A 293 -30.00 -12.14 -3.15
N ILE A 294 -29.22 -11.64 -4.10
CA ILE A 294 -28.23 -10.57 -3.91
C ILE A 294 -28.48 -9.50 -4.95
N GLN A 295 -28.61 -8.24 -4.54
CA GLN A 295 -28.92 -7.12 -5.43
C GLN A 295 -28.13 -5.86 -5.03
N VAL A 296 -27.62 -5.14 -6.03
CA VAL A 296 -27.09 -3.79 -5.85
C VAL A 296 -28.26 -2.84 -5.66
N VAL A 297 -28.31 -2.14 -4.52
CA VAL A 297 -29.43 -1.23 -4.16
C VAL A 297 -29.00 0.23 -4.11
N LYS A 298 -27.69 0.51 -4.01
CA LYS A 298 -27.16 1.87 -3.96
C LYS A 298 -25.82 1.97 -4.68
N LYS A 299 -25.63 3.08 -5.40
CA LYS A 299 -24.36 3.48 -6.02
C LYS A 299 -24.08 4.94 -5.70
N SER A 300 -22.79 5.30 -5.63
CA SER A 300 -22.33 6.69 -5.58
C SER A 300 -22.53 7.38 -6.95
N GLU A 301 -22.34 8.70 -7.00
CA GLU A 301 -22.36 9.46 -8.25
C GLU A 301 -21.27 9.00 -9.22
N SER A 302 -20.13 8.54 -8.72
CA SER A 302 -19.03 7.99 -9.53
C SER A 302 -19.33 6.58 -10.07
N GLY A 303 -20.41 5.92 -9.61
CA GLY A 303 -20.82 4.58 -10.02
C GLY A 303 -20.34 3.43 -9.12
N ALA A 304 -19.60 3.73 -8.06
CA ALA A 304 -19.19 2.73 -7.07
C ALA A 304 -20.41 2.15 -6.35
N VAL A 305 -20.47 0.85 -6.18
CA VAL A 305 -21.50 0.17 -5.38
C VAL A 305 -21.25 0.46 -3.91
N THR A 306 -22.22 1.11 -3.27
CA THR A 306 -22.18 1.49 -1.84
C THR A 306 -23.32 0.89 -1.02
N GLY A 307 -24.18 0.08 -1.65
CA GLY A 307 -25.24 -0.67 -0.99
C GLY A 307 -25.52 -1.99 -1.71
N LEU A 308 -25.45 -3.09 -0.96
CA LEU A 308 -25.74 -4.45 -1.44
C LEU A 308 -26.79 -5.07 -0.52
N GLN A 309 -27.93 -5.46 -1.07
CA GLN A 309 -28.98 -6.18 -0.34
C GLN A 309 -28.81 -7.67 -0.50
N ILE A 310 -28.79 -8.36 0.63
CA ILE A 310 -28.77 -9.81 0.77
C ILE A 310 -30.12 -10.24 1.36
N THR A 311 -30.88 -11.05 0.63
CA THR A 311 -32.18 -11.53 1.09
C THR A 311 -32.09 -13.01 1.42
N THR A 312 -32.58 -13.37 2.58
CA THR A 312 -32.70 -14.75 3.06
C THR A 312 -34.17 -15.10 3.22
N GLU A 313 -34.47 -16.35 3.55
CA GLU A 313 -35.83 -16.78 3.90
C GLU A 313 -36.42 -16.08 5.15
N LYS A 314 -35.55 -15.51 6.01
CA LYS A 314 -35.94 -14.89 7.29
C LYS A 314 -35.97 -13.39 7.24
N GLU A 315 -35.00 -12.77 6.56
CA GLU A 315 -34.78 -11.34 6.58
C GLU A 315 -34.05 -10.85 5.34
N ALA A 316 -34.04 -9.52 5.16
CA ALA A 316 -33.18 -8.85 4.20
C ALA A 316 -32.18 -7.98 4.99
N VAL A 317 -30.88 -8.17 4.73
CA VAL A 317 -29.78 -7.41 5.31
C VAL A 317 -29.16 -6.56 4.20
N GLN A 318 -28.82 -5.32 4.51
CA GLN A 318 -28.11 -4.43 3.61
C GLN A 318 -26.68 -4.21 4.14
N LEU A 319 -25.69 -4.51 3.31
CA LEU A 319 -24.32 -4.11 3.52
C LEU A 319 -24.14 -2.70 2.94
N GLU A 320 -23.48 -1.82 3.69
CA GLU A 320 -23.18 -0.44 3.32
C GLU A 320 -21.67 -0.20 3.32
N GLY A 321 -21.22 0.68 2.44
CA GLY A 321 -19.79 0.95 2.27
C GLY A 321 -19.11 -0.01 1.28
N GLU A 322 -18.08 0.49 0.61
CA GLU A 322 -17.40 -0.24 -0.45
C GLU A 322 -16.62 -1.45 0.08
N TYR A 323 -16.01 -1.31 1.28
CA TYR A 323 -15.16 -2.34 1.86
C TYR A 323 -15.95 -3.59 2.24
N GLU A 324 -17.03 -3.46 3.02
CA GLU A 324 -17.85 -4.59 3.47
C GLU A 324 -18.46 -5.36 2.26
N ILE A 325 -18.84 -4.62 1.23
CA ILE A 325 -19.38 -5.20 0.00
C ILE A 325 -18.30 -5.99 -0.75
N ARG A 326 -17.09 -5.44 -0.88
CA ARG A 326 -15.96 -6.11 -1.53
C ARG A 326 -15.49 -7.34 -0.74
N GLU A 327 -15.53 -7.29 0.58
CA GLU A 327 -15.20 -8.40 1.47
C GLU A 327 -16.25 -9.50 1.36
N PHE A 328 -17.55 -9.17 1.41
CA PHE A 328 -18.63 -10.15 1.25
C PHE A 328 -18.58 -10.83 -0.12
N LEU A 329 -18.28 -10.09 -1.18
CA LEU A 329 -18.11 -10.61 -2.54
C LEU A 329 -16.66 -11.03 -2.85
N SER A 330 -15.85 -11.29 -1.84
CA SER A 330 -14.46 -11.73 -2.00
C SER A 330 -14.33 -12.85 -3.07
N PRO A 331 -13.44 -12.69 -4.04
CA PRO A 331 -13.17 -13.72 -5.03
C PRO A 331 -12.13 -14.75 -4.57
N GLN A 332 -11.88 -14.87 -3.28
CA GLN A 332 -10.83 -15.73 -2.73
C GLN A 332 -10.87 -17.14 -3.32
N GLY A 333 -9.76 -17.57 -3.91
CA GLY A 333 -9.62 -18.86 -4.56
C GLY A 333 -10.33 -18.98 -5.91
N GLN A 334 -11.02 -17.95 -6.40
CA GLN A 334 -11.62 -17.91 -7.73
C GLN A 334 -10.66 -17.28 -8.75
N THR A 335 -10.84 -17.60 -10.01
CA THR A 335 -10.07 -17.00 -11.10
C THR A 335 -10.71 -15.68 -11.53
N ILE A 336 -9.97 -14.60 -11.45
CA ILE A 336 -10.32 -13.30 -12.03
C ILE A 336 -9.68 -13.23 -13.42
N THR A 337 -10.45 -12.82 -14.43
CA THR A 337 -9.94 -12.56 -15.78
C THR A 337 -9.90 -11.06 -15.99
N GLU A 338 -8.72 -10.52 -16.32
CA GLU A 338 -8.47 -9.12 -16.61
C GLU A 338 -8.83 -8.76 -18.06
N LYS A 339 -8.73 -7.47 -18.41
CA LYS A 339 -9.10 -6.94 -19.72
C LYS A 339 -8.34 -7.57 -20.89
N ASP A 340 -7.05 -7.82 -20.73
CA ASP A 340 -6.16 -8.41 -21.74
C ASP A 340 -6.31 -9.92 -21.87
N GLY A 341 -7.14 -10.54 -21.03
CA GLY A 341 -7.38 -11.99 -20.96
C GLY A 341 -6.44 -12.72 -20.01
N SER A 342 -5.51 -12.03 -19.36
CA SER A 342 -4.70 -12.59 -18.28
C SER A 342 -5.58 -13.00 -17.10
N THR A 343 -5.10 -13.91 -16.28
CA THR A 343 -5.85 -14.43 -15.13
C THR A 343 -5.02 -14.39 -13.87
N VAL A 344 -5.66 -14.03 -12.77
CA VAL A 344 -5.08 -14.06 -11.44
C VAL A 344 -5.99 -14.79 -10.46
N THR A 345 -5.42 -15.34 -9.40
CA THR A 345 -6.20 -15.90 -8.29
C THR A 345 -6.75 -14.77 -7.44
N GLY A 346 -8.05 -14.75 -7.18
CA GLY A 346 -8.69 -13.74 -6.34
C GLY A 346 -8.24 -13.84 -4.88
N GLY A 347 -8.06 -12.70 -4.27
CA GLY A 347 -7.73 -12.50 -2.86
C GLY A 347 -8.97 -12.30 -1.97
N SER A 348 -8.75 -11.77 -0.77
CA SER A 348 -9.79 -11.55 0.25
C SER A 348 -10.79 -10.44 -0.08
N LEU A 349 -10.49 -9.57 -1.03
CA LEU A 349 -11.37 -8.49 -1.48
C LEU A 349 -11.66 -8.55 -2.97
N LEU A 350 -12.88 -8.18 -3.37
CA LEU A 350 -13.18 -7.91 -4.77
C LEU A 350 -12.28 -6.76 -5.28
N PRO A 351 -11.77 -6.78 -6.54
CA PRO A 351 -10.81 -5.79 -7.02
C PRO A 351 -11.23 -4.34 -6.79
N SER A 352 -12.50 -4.02 -7.00
CA SER A 352 -13.05 -2.69 -6.76
C SER A 352 -14.55 -2.76 -6.44
N SER A 353 -15.14 -1.64 -6.04
CA SER A 353 -16.59 -1.49 -5.90
C SER A 353 -17.31 -1.04 -7.19
N TYR A 354 -16.58 -0.88 -8.31
CA TYR A 354 -17.15 -0.51 -9.60
C TYR A 354 -17.53 -1.73 -10.42
N PHE A 355 -18.70 -2.29 -10.14
CA PHE A 355 -19.13 -3.52 -10.79
C PHE A 355 -20.63 -3.58 -11.09
N GLN A 356 -20.98 -4.57 -11.91
CA GLN A 356 -22.32 -5.10 -12.10
C GLN A 356 -22.30 -6.58 -11.70
N LEU A 357 -23.38 -7.08 -11.12
CA LEU A 357 -23.53 -8.48 -10.80
C LEU A 357 -24.78 -9.06 -11.45
N LYS A 358 -24.67 -10.34 -11.80
CA LYS A 358 -25.76 -11.16 -12.26
C LYS A 358 -25.83 -12.43 -11.43
N ALA A 359 -26.83 -12.50 -10.57
CA ALA A 359 -27.04 -13.62 -9.68
C ALA A 359 -27.91 -14.69 -10.33
N ASN A 360 -27.46 -15.94 -10.26
CA ASN A 360 -28.23 -17.11 -10.64
C ASN A 360 -28.35 -18.04 -9.42
N LYS A 361 -29.52 -18.00 -8.77
CA LYS A 361 -29.79 -18.75 -7.53
C LYS A 361 -29.47 -20.23 -7.71
N GLY A 362 -28.70 -20.78 -6.78
CA GLY A 362 -28.27 -22.18 -6.80
C GLY A 362 -27.17 -22.52 -7.82
N GLY A 363 -26.71 -21.53 -8.62
CA GLY A 363 -25.62 -21.68 -9.58
C GLY A 363 -24.40 -20.85 -9.18
N CYS A 364 -24.34 -19.62 -9.67
CA CYS A 364 -23.23 -18.71 -9.40
C CYS A 364 -23.66 -17.24 -9.48
N VAL A 365 -22.80 -16.35 -8.99
CA VAL A 365 -22.87 -14.92 -9.23
C VAL A 365 -21.73 -14.52 -10.15
N GLU A 366 -22.09 -14.02 -11.33
CA GLU A 366 -21.16 -13.43 -12.29
C GLU A 366 -21.00 -11.95 -11.95
N ILE A 367 -19.75 -11.51 -11.76
CA ILE A 367 -19.41 -10.12 -11.47
C ILE A 367 -18.48 -9.61 -12.56
N THR A 368 -18.85 -8.48 -13.14
CA THR A 368 -18.02 -7.76 -14.13
C THR A 368 -17.79 -6.34 -13.62
N GLY A 369 -16.55 -5.94 -13.56
CA GLY A 369 -16.18 -4.63 -13.03
C GLY A 369 -14.98 -4.02 -13.72
N GLY A 370 -14.52 -2.90 -13.18
CA GLY A 370 -13.30 -2.20 -13.60
C GLY A 370 -12.64 -1.52 -12.42
N GLY A 371 -11.33 -1.28 -12.56
CA GLY A 371 -10.50 -0.70 -11.52
C GLY A 371 -9.99 -1.69 -10.49
N PHE A 372 -8.96 -1.26 -9.76
CA PHE A 372 -8.36 -1.99 -8.65
C PHE A 372 -8.04 -1.01 -7.51
N GLY A 373 -8.65 -1.25 -6.33
CA GLY A 373 -8.60 -0.38 -5.17
C GLY A 373 -9.92 0.31 -4.89
N HIS A 374 -9.90 1.28 -3.95
CA HIS A 374 -11.08 2.00 -3.50
C HIS A 374 -11.57 3.10 -4.48
N GLY A 375 -10.69 3.57 -5.37
CA GLY A 375 -11.05 4.55 -6.39
C GLY A 375 -11.03 6.02 -5.95
N VAL A 376 -10.58 6.36 -4.75
CA VAL A 376 -10.52 7.73 -4.22
C VAL A 376 -9.12 8.32 -4.33
N GLY A 377 -9.00 9.57 -4.81
CA GLY A 377 -7.73 10.26 -4.97
C GLY A 377 -6.97 9.86 -6.23
N MET A 378 -5.64 9.69 -6.15
CA MET A 378 -4.76 9.45 -7.30
C MET A 378 -4.78 7.99 -7.76
N SER A 379 -5.06 7.75 -9.05
CA SER A 379 -4.79 6.45 -9.69
C SER A 379 -3.31 6.35 -10.05
N GLN A 380 -2.63 5.33 -9.51
CA GLN A 380 -1.21 5.07 -9.75
C GLN A 380 -0.92 4.73 -11.22
N THR A 381 -1.78 3.92 -11.84
CA THR A 381 -1.67 3.58 -13.27
C THR A 381 -1.86 4.82 -14.14
N ALA A 382 -2.89 5.62 -13.88
CA ALA A 382 -3.11 6.85 -14.63
C ALA A 382 -1.95 7.84 -14.44
N ALA A 383 -1.44 8.02 -13.23
CA ALA A 383 -0.27 8.85 -12.97
C ALA A 383 0.93 8.44 -13.83
N ASN A 384 1.16 7.13 -13.99
CA ASN A 384 2.21 6.61 -14.85
C ASN A 384 1.96 6.91 -16.34
N GLU A 385 0.75 6.72 -16.83
CA GLU A 385 0.42 7.02 -18.23
C GLU A 385 0.49 8.54 -18.51
N MET A 386 0.02 9.39 -17.59
CA MET A 386 0.20 10.85 -17.68
C MET A 386 1.68 11.24 -17.74
N ALA A 387 2.52 10.62 -16.90
CA ALA A 387 3.95 10.88 -16.92
C ALA A 387 4.60 10.47 -18.26
N LYS A 388 4.18 9.38 -18.88
CA LYS A 388 4.62 8.98 -20.25
C LYS A 388 4.18 9.99 -21.31
N GLU A 389 3.06 10.66 -21.14
CA GLU A 389 2.58 11.73 -22.00
C GLU A 389 3.26 13.08 -21.72
N GLY A 390 4.15 13.16 -20.72
CA GLY A 390 4.97 14.32 -20.40
C GLY A 390 4.42 15.23 -19.29
N TYR A 391 3.41 14.81 -18.56
CA TYR A 391 2.91 15.54 -17.40
C TYR A 391 3.95 15.52 -16.28
N SER A 392 4.14 16.66 -15.61
CA SER A 392 4.91 16.79 -14.38
C SER A 392 4.16 16.19 -13.20
N TRP A 393 4.87 15.88 -12.11
CA TRP A 393 4.25 15.38 -10.88
C TRP A 393 3.24 16.39 -10.28
N GLN A 394 3.49 17.70 -10.44
CA GLN A 394 2.56 18.75 -10.01
C GLN A 394 1.24 18.67 -10.80
N GLU A 395 1.33 18.59 -12.15
CA GLU A 395 0.15 18.49 -13.01
C GLU A 395 -0.63 17.19 -12.73
N ILE A 396 0.06 16.09 -12.43
CA ILE A 396 -0.57 14.83 -12.01
C ILE A 396 -1.35 15.02 -10.72
N LEU A 397 -0.75 15.64 -9.70
CA LEU A 397 -1.43 15.89 -8.42
C LEU A 397 -2.62 16.83 -8.57
N GLU A 398 -2.49 17.94 -9.33
CA GLU A 398 -3.56 18.89 -9.61
C GLU A 398 -4.71 18.26 -10.40
N TYR A 399 -4.43 17.22 -11.19
CA TYR A 399 -5.47 16.46 -11.90
C TYR A 399 -6.38 15.70 -10.93
N PHE A 400 -5.84 15.06 -9.92
CA PHE A 400 -6.58 14.21 -8.98
C PHE A 400 -7.09 14.95 -7.74
N PHE A 401 -6.38 16.00 -7.31
CA PHE A 401 -6.71 16.79 -6.12
C PHE A 401 -7.03 18.23 -6.53
N ARG A 402 -8.15 18.75 -6.07
CA ARG A 402 -8.63 20.06 -6.45
C ARG A 402 -8.38 21.10 -5.34
N ASP A 403 -8.12 22.35 -5.76
CA ASP A 403 -8.00 23.48 -4.85
C ASP A 403 -6.95 23.24 -3.73
N ILE A 404 -5.87 22.54 -4.08
CA ILE A 404 -4.72 22.30 -3.19
C ILE A 404 -3.61 23.30 -3.44
N THR A 405 -2.78 23.51 -2.42
CA THR A 405 -1.47 24.17 -2.51
C THR A 405 -0.37 23.15 -2.23
N LEU A 406 0.81 23.39 -2.80
CA LEU A 406 2.02 22.65 -2.44
C LEU A 406 2.78 23.47 -1.42
N ASP A 407 2.89 22.93 -0.21
CA ASP A 407 3.60 23.55 0.91
C ASP A 407 4.79 22.69 1.32
N ARG A 408 5.61 23.18 2.23
CA ARG A 408 6.73 22.44 2.78
C ARG A 408 6.45 22.05 4.22
N TYR A 409 6.59 20.76 4.49
CA TYR A 409 6.66 20.21 5.84
C TYR A 409 8.11 20.33 6.34
N GLU A 410 8.32 21.06 7.45
CA GLU A 410 9.62 21.31 8.07
C GLU A 410 9.82 20.46 9.34
#